data_52d27bbf82923b5fff6a515c4b247c24
#
_entry.id   52d27bbf82923b5fff6a515c4b247c24
#
_cell.length_a   1.000
_cell.length_b   1.000
_cell.length_c   1.000
_cell.angle_alpha   90.00
_cell.angle_beta   90.00
_cell.angle_gamma   90.00
#
_symmetry.space_group_name_H-M   'P 1'
#
loop_
_entity.id
_entity.type
_entity.pdbx_description
1 polymer ?
#
loop_
_entity_poly.entity_id
_entity_poly.type
_entity_poly.pdbx_seq_one_letter_code
_entity_poly.pdbx_strand_id
1 'polypeptide(L)'
;ESSAASDVYKRQAIKQASIVIMQLETPIESVTYAAKMAKKDGITVILNPAPAPTQQLPDDLLANVDILIPNVTEAEIISGMHITDDESAKEAIRYISSKGIKTVIITMGAKGALAYENNEFTHIPAFKVEAVDTTAAGDTFCGGLCVALSEGKNLKDAIIFASKASSISVTRMGAQVSIPLRKEIQ
;
A
#
# COMPACT_ATOMS: atom_id res chain seq x y z
N GLU A 1 8.65 1.09 33.12
CA GLU A 1 8.80 2.55 32.86
C GLU A 1 9.08 2.89 31.39
N SER A 2 9.66 1.99 30.60
CA SER A 2 9.98 2.29 29.18
C SER A 2 8.76 2.27 28.24
N SER A 3 7.67 1.58 28.60
CA SER A 3 6.50 1.41 27.72
C SER A 3 5.67 2.69 27.57
N ALA A 4 5.41 3.41 28.66
CA ALA A 4 4.56 4.61 28.63
C ALA A 4 5.22 5.79 27.88
N ALA A 5 6.51 6.02 28.08
CA ALA A 5 7.25 7.04 27.34
C ALA A 5 7.34 6.71 25.86
N SER A 6 7.64 5.44 25.50
CA SER A 6 7.62 4.96 24.12
C SER A 6 6.26 5.14 23.45
N ASP A 7 5.16 4.88 24.17
CA ASP A 7 3.80 5.08 23.66
C ASP A 7 3.47 6.55 23.40
N VAL A 8 3.93 7.47 24.27
CA VAL A 8 3.74 8.91 24.06
C VAL A 8 4.47 9.40 22.82
N TYR A 9 5.73 8.99 22.61
CA TYR A 9 6.49 9.34 21.42
C TYR A 9 5.89 8.79 20.12
N LYS A 10 5.45 7.52 20.13
CA LYS A 10 4.79 6.91 18.97
C LYS A 10 3.51 7.64 18.60
N ARG A 11 2.69 8.00 19.58
CA ARG A 11 1.46 8.79 19.37
C ARG A 11 1.76 10.18 18.82
N GLN A 12 2.81 10.84 19.31
CA GLN A 12 3.22 12.16 18.81
C GLN A 12 3.71 12.09 17.36
N ALA A 13 4.50 11.05 17.00
CA ALA A 13 4.97 10.86 15.63
C ALA A 13 3.79 10.66 14.66
N ILE A 14 2.80 9.86 15.04
CA ILE A 14 1.59 9.69 14.20
C ILE A 14 0.87 11.02 14.04
N LYS A 15 0.65 11.78 15.10
CA LYS A 15 -0.07 13.07 15.05
C LYS A 15 0.60 14.14 14.18
N GLN A 16 1.90 14.03 13.96
CA GLN A 16 2.67 14.95 13.12
C GLN A 16 2.75 14.52 11.65
N ALA A 17 2.30 13.32 11.35
CA ALA A 17 2.35 12.78 10.00
C ALA A 17 1.16 13.28 9.15
N SER A 18 1.37 13.43 7.85
CA SER A 18 0.30 13.62 6.86
C SER A 18 -0.24 12.29 6.35
N ILE A 19 0.61 11.25 6.35
CA ILE A 19 0.30 9.90 5.91
C ILE A 19 0.93 8.92 6.89
N VAL A 20 0.18 7.90 7.26
CA VAL A 20 0.68 6.73 8.00
C VAL A 20 0.54 5.51 7.12
N ILE A 21 1.66 4.85 6.82
CA ILE A 21 1.66 3.57 6.13
C ILE A 21 2.04 2.45 7.09
N MET A 22 1.35 1.34 6.98
CA MET A 22 1.53 0.16 7.83
C MET A 22 1.54 -1.12 7.01
N GLN A 23 2.21 -2.13 7.55
CA GLN A 23 2.19 -3.52 7.07
C GLN A 23 1.71 -4.46 8.18
N LEU A 24 1.61 -5.76 7.90
CA LEU A 24 1.15 -6.76 8.85
C LEU A 24 2.30 -7.54 9.55
N GLU A 25 3.50 -6.95 9.58
CA GLU A 25 4.67 -7.51 10.28
C GLU A 25 4.64 -7.27 11.80
N THR A 26 3.65 -6.55 12.28
CA THR A 26 3.41 -6.28 13.71
C THR A 26 2.02 -6.82 14.11
N PRO A 27 1.76 -7.04 15.41
CA PRO A 27 0.46 -7.54 15.85
C PRO A 27 -0.70 -6.70 15.30
N ILE A 28 -1.73 -7.38 14.79
CA ILE A 28 -2.85 -6.75 14.10
C ILE A 28 -3.61 -5.76 14.97
N GLU A 29 -3.63 -6.00 16.28
CA GLU A 29 -4.21 -5.10 17.26
C GLU A 29 -3.48 -3.76 17.31
N SER A 30 -2.15 -3.78 17.17
CA SER A 30 -1.32 -2.57 17.11
C SER A 30 -1.56 -1.79 15.81
N VAL A 31 -1.67 -2.49 14.68
CA VAL A 31 -1.99 -1.90 13.38
C VAL A 31 -3.39 -1.26 13.43
N THR A 32 -4.38 -1.99 13.96
CA THR A 32 -5.75 -1.49 14.12
C THR A 32 -5.82 -0.25 15.02
N TYR A 33 -5.10 -0.28 16.13
CA TYR A 33 -5.05 0.86 17.06
C TYR A 33 -4.41 2.09 16.38
N ALA A 34 -3.30 1.91 15.68
CA ALA A 34 -2.61 3.00 14.97
C ALA A 34 -3.49 3.58 13.84
N ALA A 35 -4.19 2.72 13.09
CA ALA A 35 -5.12 3.14 12.05
C ALA A 35 -6.25 4.03 12.62
N LYS A 36 -6.90 3.57 13.69
CA LYS A 36 -7.95 4.35 14.40
C LYS A 36 -7.45 5.70 14.88
N MET A 37 -6.26 5.71 15.46
CA MET A 37 -5.69 6.95 16.00
C MET A 37 -5.38 7.94 14.86
N ALA A 38 -4.74 7.48 13.79
CA ALA A 38 -4.44 8.30 12.61
C ALA A 38 -5.72 8.84 11.96
N LYS A 39 -6.72 7.98 11.78
CA LYS A 39 -8.01 8.36 11.21
C LYS A 39 -8.75 9.41 12.03
N LYS A 40 -8.72 9.28 13.37
CA LYS A 40 -9.32 10.27 14.29
C LYS A 40 -8.69 11.66 14.15
N ASP A 41 -7.40 11.71 13.87
CA ASP A 41 -6.65 12.96 13.71
C ASP A 41 -6.65 13.47 12.24
N GLY A 42 -7.44 12.85 11.34
CA GLY A 42 -7.59 13.24 9.93
C GLY A 42 -6.39 12.90 9.06
N ILE A 43 -5.54 11.99 9.50
CA ILE A 43 -4.35 11.54 8.82
C ILE A 43 -4.70 10.44 7.83
N THR A 44 -4.16 10.49 6.62
CA THR A 44 -4.37 9.44 5.61
C THR A 44 -3.72 8.13 6.06
N VAL A 45 -4.50 7.06 6.09
CA VAL A 45 -4.07 5.71 6.48
C VAL A 45 -3.90 4.84 5.25
N ILE A 46 -2.69 4.34 5.03
CA ILE A 46 -2.35 3.39 3.97
C ILE A 46 -1.99 2.05 4.61
N LEU A 47 -2.59 0.97 4.12
CA LEU A 47 -2.24 -0.40 4.53
C LEU A 47 -1.74 -1.18 3.33
N ASN A 48 -0.52 -1.68 3.42
CA ASN A 48 -0.03 -2.77 2.58
C ASN A 48 -0.15 -4.07 3.37
N PRO A 49 -1.07 -4.99 3.01
CA PRO A 49 -1.38 -6.17 3.81
C PRO A 49 -0.34 -7.29 3.65
N ALA A 50 0.92 -6.93 3.69
CA ALA A 50 2.08 -7.82 3.63
C ALA A 50 2.65 -8.06 5.05
N PRO A 51 3.08 -9.29 5.38
CA PRO A 51 2.90 -10.52 4.61
C PRO A 51 1.41 -10.88 4.48
N ALA A 52 1.08 -11.68 3.45
CA ALA A 52 -0.28 -12.07 3.16
C ALA A 52 -1.00 -12.60 4.42
N PRO A 53 -2.18 -12.05 4.77
CA PRO A 53 -2.86 -12.42 5.99
C PRO A 53 -3.28 -13.89 5.98
N THR A 54 -3.15 -14.56 7.12
CA THR A 54 -3.57 -15.97 7.27
C THR A 54 -5.06 -16.13 7.59
N GLN A 55 -5.74 -15.03 7.87
CA GLN A 55 -7.17 -14.94 8.18
C GLN A 55 -7.73 -13.62 7.66
N GLN A 56 -9.06 -13.50 7.63
CA GLN A 56 -9.70 -12.25 7.25
C GLN A 56 -9.26 -11.10 8.14
N LEU A 57 -8.99 -9.95 7.52
CA LEU A 57 -8.65 -8.73 8.26
C LEU A 57 -9.89 -8.24 9.05
N PRO A 58 -9.70 -7.76 10.28
CA PRO A 58 -10.81 -7.23 11.07
C PRO A 58 -11.51 -6.07 10.34
N ASP A 59 -12.84 -6.11 10.30
CA ASP A 59 -13.63 -5.01 9.72
C ASP A 59 -13.31 -3.67 10.38
N ASP A 60 -12.97 -3.69 11.67
CA ASP A 60 -12.56 -2.55 12.46
C ASP A 60 -11.20 -1.95 12.00
N LEU A 61 -10.29 -2.76 11.46
CA LEU A 61 -9.09 -2.27 10.78
C LEU A 61 -9.46 -1.67 9.43
N LEU A 62 -10.21 -2.41 8.61
CA LEU A 62 -10.54 -2.00 7.24
C LEU A 62 -11.33 -0.69 7.20
N ALA A 63 -12.26 -0.47 8.14
CA ALA A 63 -13.01 0.77 8.27
C ALA A 63 -12.15 2.02 8.57
N ASN A 64 -10.90 1.82 9.01
CA ASN A 64 -9.98 2.90 9.33
C ASN A 64 -8.81 3.02 8.31
N VAL A 65 -8.90 2.33 7.17
CA VAL A 65 -7.93 2.39 6.08
C VAL A 65 -8.50 3.23 4.94
N ASP A 66 -7.75 4.21 4.46
CA ASP A 66 -8.13 5.02 3.29
C ASP A 66 -7.68 4.36 1.99
N ILE A 67 -6.46 3.85 1.97
CA ILE A 67 -5.84 3.22 0.79
C ILE A 67 -5.33 1.84 1.17
N LEU A 68 -5.80 0.81 0.48
CA LEU A 68 -5.28 -0.56 0.61
C LEU A 68 -4.45 -0.92 -0.62
N ILE A 69 -3.24 -1.45 -0.40
CA ILE A 69 -2.31 -1.79 -1.48
C ILE A 69 -1.93 -3.27 -1.38
N PRO A 70 -2.80 -4.21 -1.77
CA PRO A 70 -2.45 -5.61 -1.85
C PRO A 70 -1.74 -5.94 -3.16
N ASN A 71 -0.94 -7.01 -3.17
CA ASN A 71 -0.62 -7.74 -4.39
C ASN A 71 -1.78 -8.68 -4.77
N VAL A 72 -1.66 -9.40 -5.89
CA VAL A 72 -2.70 -10.34 -6.36
C VAL A 72 -3.04 -11.38 -5.29
N THR A 73 -2.03 -12.04 -4.71
CA THR A 73 -2.23 -13.08 -3.68
C THR A 73 -2.92 -12.54 -2.43
N GLU A 74 -2.51 -11.37 -1.97
CA GLU A 74 -3.12 -10.70 -0.82
C GLU A 74 -4.57 -10.32 -1.12
N ALA A 75 -4.83 -9.80 -2.33
CA ALA A 75 -6.19 -9.45 -2.75
C ALA A 75 -7.10 -10.68 -2.84
N GLU A 76 -6.58 -11.82 -3.33
CA GLU A 76 -7.31 -13.10 -3.35
C GLU A 76 -7.69 -13.55 -1.94
N ILE A 77 -6.75 -13.49 -0.99
CA ILE A 77 -7.01 -13.89 0.40
C ILE A 77 -8.04 -12.96 1.06
N ILE A 78 -7.91 -11.65 0.88
CA ILE A 78 -8.80 -10.67 1.50
C ILE A 78 -10.21 -10.75 0.90
N SER A 79 -10.32 -10.95 -0.41
CA SER A 79 -11.61 -11.01 -1.10
C SER A 79 -12.25 -12.40 -1.07
N GLY A 80 -11.47 -13.45 -0.89
CA GLY A 80 -11.90 -14.84 -1.07
C GLY A 80 -12.15 -15.21 -2.54
N MET A 81 -11.67 -14.40 -3.50
CA MET A 81 -11.87 -14.55 -4.93
C MET A 81 -10.57 -14.90 -5.62
N HIS A 82 -10.61 -15.77 -6.63
CA HIS A 82 -9.43 -16.06 -7.45
C HIS A 82 -9.29 -15.06 -8.58
N ILE A 83 -8.10 -14.47 -8.75
CA ILE A 83 -7.82 -13.40 -9.71
C ILE A 83 -7.00 -13.95 -10.87
N THR A 84 -7.63 -14.10 -12.01
CA THR A 84 -7.00 -14.61 -13.24
C THR A 84 -6.79 -13.53 -14.32
N ASP A 85 -7.65 -12.53 -14.31
CA ASP A 85 -7.71 -11.47 -15.31
C ASP A 85 -8.16 -10.13 -14.69
N ASP A 86 -8.30 -9.12 -15.53
CA ASP A 86 -8.68 -7.77 -15.09
C ASP A 86 -10.11 -7.71 -14.53
N GLU A 87 -11.04 -8.53 -15.05
CA GLU A 87 -12.43 -8.51 -14.56
C GLU A 87 -12.54 -9.12 -13.17
N SER A 88 -11.91 -10.27 -12.94
CA SER A 88 -11.84 -10.88 -11.61
C SER A 88 -11.10 -10.00 -10.61
N ALA A 89 -10.06 -9.26 -11.05
CA ALA A 89 -9.40 -8.26 -10.22
C ALA A 89 -10.33 -7.11 -9.85
N LYS A 90 -11.14 -6.61 -10.77
CA LYS A 90 -12.15 -5.58 -10.49
C LYS A 90 -13.23 -6.06 -9.53
N GLU A 91 -13.67 -7.32 -9.65
CA GLU A 91 -14.63 -7.90 -8.72
C GLU A 91 -14.06 -7.99 -7.29
N ALA A 92 -12.82 -8.47 -7.15
CA ALA A 92 -12.12 -8.51 -5.88
C ALA A 92 -11.98 -7.10 -5.27
N ILE A 93 -11.63 -6.10 -6.07
CA ILE A 93 -11.54 -4.70 -5.64
C ILE A 93 -12.90 -4.18 -5.16
N ARG A 94 -13.99 -4.43 -5.89
CA ARG A 94 -15.34 -3.99 -5.47
C ARG A 94 -15.73 -4.59 -4.13
N TYR A 95 -15.45 -5.88 -3.94
CA TYR A 95 -15.68 -6.56 -2.66
C TYR A 95 -14.87 -5.91 -1.53
N ILE A 96 -13.57 -5.71 -1.73
CA ILE A 96 -12.68 -5.06 -0.75
C ILE A 96 -13.18 -3.65 -0.44
N SER A 97 -13.54 -2.87 -1.46
CA SER A 97 -14.05 -1.50 -1.28
C SER A 97 -15.38 -1.47 -0.52
N SER A 98 -16.24 -2.50 -0.67
CA SER A 98 -17.50 -2.62 0.08
C SER A 98 -17.31 -2.73 1.61
N LYS A 99 -16.09 -3.04 2.07
CA LYS A 99 -15.70 -3.04 3.49
C LYS A 99 -15.41 -1.64 4.04
N GLY A 100 -15.59 -0.59 3.25
CA GLY A 100 -15.40 0.80 3.66
C GLY A 100 -14.13 1.46 3.16
N ILE A 101 -13.29 0.75 2.40
CA ILE A 101 -12.03 1.28 1.86
C ILE A 101 -12.33 2.10 0.59
N LYS A 102 -11.89 3.37 0.59
CA LYS A 102 -12.18 4.29 -0.52
C LYS A 102 -11.31 4.05 -1.74
N THR A 103 -10.06 3.67 -1.53
CA THR A 103 -9.06 3.49 -2.58
C THR A 103 -8.40 2.13 -2.43
N VAL A 104 -8.42 1.33 -3.49
CA VAL A 104 -7.75 0.02 -3.55
C VAL A 104 -6.80 0.01 -4.74
N ILE A 105 -5.56 -0.43 -4.53
CA ILE A 105 -4.54 -0.53 -5.58
C ILE A 105 -3.99 -1.96 -5.56
N ILE A 106 -4.36 -2.80 -6.52
CA ILE A 106 -3.73 -4.12 -6.67
C ILE A 106 -2.47 -3.98 -7.50
N THR A 107 -1.33 -4.35 -6.91
CA THR A 107 -0.07 -4.47 -7.65
C THR A 107 0.01 -5.83 -8.34
N MET A 108 0.28 -5.86 -9.66
CA MET A 108 0.22 -7.05 -10.50
C MET A 108 1.57 -7.37 -11.16
N GLY A 109 2.67 -6.96 -10.54
CA GLY A 109 4.03 -7.18 -11.04
C GLY A 109 4.23 -6.65 -12.45
N ALA A 110 4.62 -7.51 -13.38
CA ALA A 110 4.87 -7.12 -14.78
C ALA A 110 3.62 -6.62 -15.53
N LYS A 111 2.40 -6.85 -14.99
CA LYS A 111 1.16 -6.29 -15.54
C LYS A 111 0.88 -4.86 -15.06
N GLY A 112 1.63 -4.35 -14.08
CA GLY A 112 1.45 -3.00 -13.53
C GLY A 112 0.58 -2.96 -12.29
N ALA A 113 -0.35 -2.01 -12.22
CA ALA A 113 -1.25 -1.84 -11.11
C ALA A 113 -2.66 -1.51 -11.59
N LEU A 114 -3.67 -2.03 -10.90
CA LEU A 114 -5.07 -1.69 -11.08
C LEU A 114 -5.55 -0.92 -9.86
N ALA A 115 -5.93 0.33 -10.05
CA ALA A 115 -6.43 1.22 -9.01
C ALA A 115 -7.93 1.44 -9.13
N TYR A 116 -8.57 1.63 -7.98
CA TYR A 116 -9.98 2.00 -7.86
C TYR A 116 -10.12 3.14 -6.87
N GLU A 117 -10.72 4.20 -7.32
CA GLU A 117 -11.03 5.39 -6.52
C GLU A 117 -12.26 6.08 -7.12
N ASN A 118 -13.15 6.64 -6.29
CA ASN A 118 -14.34 7.39 -6.73
C ASN A 118 -15.23 6.63 -7.73
N ASN A 119 -15.36 5.30 -7.56
CA ASN A 119 -16.09 4.40 -8.46
C ASN A 119 -15.48 4.23 -9.87
N GLU A 120 -14.25 4.65 -10.07
CA GLU A 120 -13.54 4.54 -11.33
C GLU A 120 -12.34 3.60 -11.21
N PHE A 121 -12.12 2.80 -12.26
CA PHE A 121 -10.94 1.95 -12.38
C PHE A 121 -9.90 2.61 -13.28
N THR A 122 -8.65 2.57 -12.85
CA THR A 122 -7.51 3.03 -13.64
C THR A 122 -6.45 1.94 -13.68
N HIS A 123 -6.12 1.47 -14.87
CA HIS A 123 -5.00 0.56 -15.08
C HIS A 123 -3.73 1.35 -15.41
N ILE A 124 -2.66 1.14 -14.67
CA ILE A 124 -1.35 1.72 -14.89
C ILE A 124 -0.41 0.59 -15.31
N PRO A 125 0.05 0.57 -16.58
CA PRO A 125 0.95 -0.48 -17.05
C PRO A 125 2.31 -0.41 -16.36
N ALA A 126 2.96 -1.56 -16.22
CA ALA A 126 4.31 -1.63 -15.67
C ALA A 126 5.33 -0.99 -16.63
N PHE A 127 6.38 -0.43 -16.07
CA PHE A 127 7.57 -0.08 -16.85
C PHE A 127 8.30 -1.34 -17.25
N LYS A 128 8.61 -1.48 -18.54
CA LYS A 128 9.34 -2.65 -19.05
C LYS A 128 10.80 -2.55 -18.66
N VAL A 129 11.23 -3.45 -17.81
CA VAL A 129 12.62 -3.56 -17.35
C VAL A 129 13.02 -5.03 -17.26
N GLU A 130 14.32 -5.30 -17.29
CA GLU A 130 14.86 -6.61 -16.98
C GLU A 130 15.04 -6.73 -15.47
N ALA A 131 14.22 -7.55 -14.83
CA ALA A 131 14.26 -7.73 -13.39
C ALA A 131 15.45 -8.64 -13.00
N VAL A 132 16.25 -8.17 -12.04
CA VAL A 132 17.38 -8.88 -11.45
C VAL A 132 16.99 -9.44 -10.09
N ASP A 133 16.33 -8.63 -9.26
CA ASP A 133 15.88 -8.99 -7.92
C ASP A 133 14.59 -8.24 -7.60
N THR A 134 13.53 -8.96 -7.24
CA THR A 134 12.24 -8.37 -6.90
C THR A 134 12.07 -8.08 -5.41
N THR A 135 13.10 -8.33 -4.61
CA THR A 135 13.10 -8.00 -3.18
C THR A 135 12.85 -6.51 -2.98
N ALA A 136 11.98 -6.18 -2.03
CA ALA A 136 11.57 -4.81 -1.71
C ALA A 136 10.88 -4.02 -2.85
N ALA A 137 10.45 -4.67 -3.94
CA ALA A 137 9.70 -4.01 -5.01
C ALA A 137 8.39 -3.39 -4.49
N GLY A 138 7.65 -4.15 -3.66
CA GLY A 138 6.42 -3.68 -3.00
C GLY A 138 6.68 -2.54 -2.02
N ASP A 139 7.74 -2.63 -1.22
CA ASP A 139 8.11 -1.59 -0.26
C ASP A 139 8.51 -0.29 -0.98
N THR A 140 9.27 -0.43 -2.07
CA THR A 140 9.65 0.72 -2.92
C THR A 140 8.43 1.37 -3.57
N PHE A 141 7.47 0.56 -4.04
CA PHE A 141 6.20 1.06 -4.57
C PHE A 141 5.43 1.83 -3.47
N CYS A 142 5.26 1.23 -2.31
CA CYS A 142 4.54 1.83 -1.19
C CYS A 142 5.20 3.13 -0.73
N GLY A 143 6.52 3.15 -0.56
CA GLY A 143 7.28 4.34 -0.21
C GLY A 143 7.17 5.44 -1.27
N GLY A 144 7.31 5.08 -2.55
CA GLY A 144 7.13 5.99 -3.68
C GLY A 144 5.73 6.60 -3.74
N LEU A 145 4.70 5.80 -3.52
CA LEU A 145 3.31 6.28 -3.47
C LEU A 145 3.11 7.29 -2.34
N CYS A 146 3.59 6.98 -1.13
CA CYS A 146 3.50 7.89 0.01
C CYS A 146 4.18 9.23 -0.26
N VAL A 147 5.39 9.21 -0.83
CA VAL A 147 6.12 10.44 -1.18
C VAL A 147 5.33 11.26 -2.19
N ALA A 148 4.85 10.63 -3.27
CA ALA A 148 4.12 11.32 -4.32
C ALA A 148 2.80 11.93 -3.81
N LEU A 149 2.05 11.21 -2.98
CA LEU A 149 0.82 11.72 -2.37
C LEU A 149 1.10 12.86 -1.39
N SER A 150 2.17 12.77 -0.59
CA SER A 150 2.57 13.84 0.34
C SER A 150 3.00 15.12 -0.38
N GLU A 151 3.45 15.00 -1.63
CA GLU A 151 3.77 16.13 -2.52
C GLU A 151 2.52 16.68 -3.23
N GLY A 152 1.34 16.16 -2.96
CA GLY A 152 0.08 16.64 -3.53
C GLY A 152 -0.23 16.12 -4.93
N LYS A 153 0.43 15.06 -5.42
CA LYS A 153 0.07 14.41 -6.68
C LYS A 153 -1.30 13.73 -6.55
N ASN A 154 -2.06 13.73 -7.65
CA ASN A 154 -3.25 12.89 -7.73
C ASN A 154 -2.88 11.40 -7.71
N LEU A 155 -3.86 10.53 -7.45
CA LEU A 155 -3.62 9.09 -7.29
C LEU A 155 -2.93 8.47 -8.50
N LYS A 156 -3.38 8.78 -9.71
CA LYS A 156 -2.80 8.23 -10.94
C LYS A 156 -1.31 8.58 -11.08
N ASP A 157 -0.96 9.85 -10.91
CA ASP A 157 0.43 10.31 -11.01
C ASP A 157 1.29 9.76 -9.87
N ALA A 158 0.71 9.58 -8.68
CA ALA A 158 1.39 8.96 -7.56
C ALA A 158 1.70 7.48 -7.83
N ILE A 159 0.77 6.73 -8.42
CA ILE A 159 0.99 5.33 -8.83
C ILE A 159 2.04 5.24 -9.93
N ILE A 160 2.01 6.11 -10.93
CA ILE A 160 3.03 6.15 -11.98
C ILE A 160 4.42 6.38 -11.37
N PHE A 161 4.55 7.33 -10.46
CA PHE A 161 5.81 7.61 -9.76
C PHE A 161 6.28 6.40 -8.94
N ALA A 162 5.39 5.79 -8.17
CA ALA A 162 5.65 4.58 -7.39
C ALA A 162 6.08 3.40 -8.27
N SER A 163 5.40 3.19 -9.39
CA SER A 163 5.71 2.14 -10.36
C SER A 163 7.09 2.35 -10.99
N LYS A 164 7.44 3.60 -11.31
CA LYS A 164 8.77 3.95 -11.84
C LYS A 164 9.87 3.68 -10.80
N ALA A 165 9.65 4.08 -9.54
CA ALA A 165 10.58 3.78 -8.45
C ALA A 165 10.80 2.27 -8.28
N SER A 166 9.71 1.51 -8.20
CA SER A 166 9.74 0.05 -8.10
C SER A 166 10.40 -0.61 -9.31
N SER A 167 10.17 -0.11 -10.53
CA SER A 167 10.82 -0.64 -11.73
C SER A 167 12.34 -0.46 -11.71
N ILE A 168 12.84 0.63 -11.15
CA ILE A 168 14.28 0.83 -10.97
C ILE A 168 14.83 -0.13 -9.91
N SER A 169 14.15 -0.29 -8.78
CA SER A 169 14.62 -1.17 -7.71
C SER A 169 14.80 -2.61 -8.17
N VAL A 170 13.87 -3.15 -8.96
CA VAL A 170 13.96 -4.55 -9.42
C VAL A 170 15.10 -4.81 -10.40
N THR A 171 15.74 -3.78 -10.96
CA THR A 171 16.94 -3.92 -11.80
C THR A 171 18.25 -4.06 -10.98
N ARG A 172 18.17 -4.04 -9.65
CA ARG A 172 19.31 -4.02 -8.74
C ARG A 172 19.19 -5.14 -7.71
N MET A 173 20.33 -5.69 -7.30
CA MET A 173 20.38 -6.68 -6.24
C MET A 173 20.17 -6.05 -4.86
N GLY A 174 19.44 -6.74 -4.00
CA GLY A 174 19.26 -6.43 -2.59
C GLY A 174 18.03 -5.58 -2.28
N ALA A 175 17.68 -5.47 -1.01
CA ALA A 175 16.50 -4.78 -0.53
C ALA A 175 16.72 -3.25 -0.46
N GLN A 176 17.23 -2.75 0.67
CA GLN A 176 17.37 -1.32 0.90
C GLN A 176 18.30 -0.62 -0.10
N VAL A 177 19.37 -1.31 -0.53
CA VAL A 177 20.37 -0.75 -1.47
C VAL A 177 19.85 -0.63 -2.90
N SER A 178 18.78 -1.34 -3.25
CA SER A 178 18.14 -1.28 -4.57
C SER A 178 17.24 -0.05 -4.74
N ILE A 179 16.78 0.55 -3.65
CA ILE A 179 15.83 1.66 -3.67
C ILE A 179 16.45 2.87 -4.36
N PRO A 180 15.78 3.43 -5.40
CA PRO A 180 16.33 4.56 -6.14
C PRO A 180 16.30 5.85 -5.33
N LEU A 181 17.28 6.72 -5.59
CA LEU A 181 17.24 8.09 -5.12
C LEU A 181 16.21 8.89 -5.92
N ARG A 182 15.66 9.96 -5.32
CA ARG A 182 14.66 10.83 -5.95
C ARG A 182 15.04 11.28 -7.37
N LYS A 183 16.31 11.67 -7.59
CA LYS A 183 16.83 12.13 -8.89
C LYS A 183 16.82 11.08 -10.00
N GLU A 184 16.70 9.80 -9.64
CA GLU A 184 16.67 8.67 -10.59
C GLU A 184 15.24 8.34 -11.04
N ILE A 185 14.23 8.86 -10.32
CA ILE A 185 12.82 8.62 -10.60
C ILE A 185 12.23 9.69 -11.55
N GLN A 186 12.93 10.78 -11.79
CA GLN A 186 12.50 11.90 -12.62
C GLN A 186 12.32 11.52 -14.09
#